data_5883178b38e6510dc1e65851c41539d3
#
_entry.id   5883178b38e6510dc1e65851c41539d3
#
_cell.length_a   1.000
_cell.length_b   1.000
_cell.length_c   1.000
_cell.angle_alpha   90.00
_cell.angle_beta   90.00
_cell.angle_gamma   90.00
#
_symmetry.space_group_name_H-M   'P 1'
#
loop_
_entity.id
_entity.type
_entity.pdbx_description
1 polymer ?
#
loop_
_entity_poly.entity_id
_entity_poly.type
_entity_poly.pdbx_seq_one_letter_code
_entity_poly.pdbx_strand_id
1 'polypeptide(L)' 'MVPRTKAELRKLVSETTIEMYEELTPQLVKLIDETKHNENLTEAQKQDEITLHMMGYTKACTNEIIIEVLGEILGLE' A
#
# COMPACT_ATOMS: atom_id res chain seq x y z
N MET A 1 -8.06 15.02 -14.12
CA MET A 1 -7.37 16.30 -14.31
C MET A 1 -5.86 16.08 -14.37
N VAL A 2 -5.21 16.63 -15.39
CA VAL A 2 -3.77 16.50 -15.53
C VAL A 2 -3.07 17.63 -14.77
N PRO A 3 -2.19 17.30 -13.81
CA PRO A 3 -1.47 18.32 -13.06
C PRO A 3 -0.50 19.09 -13.97
N ARG A 4 -0.45 20.40 -13.81
CA ARG A 4 0.42 21.29 -14.61
C ARG A 4 1.56 21.90 -13.79
N THR A 5 1.46 21.82 -12.48
CA THR A 5 2.47 22.34 -11.57
C THR A 5 2.91 21.25 -10.60
N LYS A 6 4.07 21.45 -9.96
CA LYS A 6 4.53 20.53 -8.92
C LYS A 6 3.56 20.50 -7.74
N ALA A 7 2.92 21.63 -7.43
CA ALA A 7 1.94 21.68 -6.33
C ALA A 7 0.73 20.82 -6.65
N GLU A 8 0.21 20.88 -7.87
CA GLU A 8 -0.89 20.05 -8.32
C GLU A 8 -0.51 18.56 -8.34
N LEU A 9 0.71 18.25 -8.77
CA LEU A 9 1.21 16.89 -8.78
C LEU A 9 1.32 16.33 -7.36
N ARG A 10 1.84 17.13 -6.40
CA ARG A 10 1.92 16.72 -5.00
C ARG A 10 0.54 16.43 -4.42
N LYS A 11 -0.44 17.24 -4.75
CA LYS A 11 -1.82 17.04 -4.32
C LYS A 11 -2.37 15.72 -4.86
N LEU A 12 -2.18 15.45 -6.15
CA LEU A 12 -2.61 14.20 -6.77
C LEU A 12 -1.95 12.99 -6.09
N VAL A 13 -0.63 13.03 -5.91
CA VAL A 13 0.10 11.95 -5.26
C VAL A 13 -0.38 11.75 -3.82
N SER A 14 -0.57 12.82 -3.08
CA SER A 14 -1.02 12.78 -1.69
C SER A 14 -2.40 12.15 -1.55
N GLU A 15 -3.36 12.59 -2.36
CA GLU A 15 -4.73 12.05 -2.36
C GLU A 15 -4.75 10.57 -2.77
N THR A 16 -4.00 10.22 -3.81
CA THR A 16 -3.88 8.84 -4.28
C THR A 16 -3.24 7.94 -3.21
N THR A 17 -2.23 8.45 -2.51
CA THR A 17 -1.57 7.73 -1.43
C THR A 17 -2.57 7.36 -0.32
N ILE A 18 -3.37 8.32 0.11
CA ILE A 18 -4.38 8.10 1.14
C ILE A 18 -5.38 7.03 0.69
N GLU A 19 -5.89 7.14 -0.52
CA GLU A 19 -6.85 6.18 -1.07
C GLU A 19 -6.28 4.76 -1.13
N MET A 20 -5.05 4.61 -1.63
CA MET A 20 -4.44 3.29 -1.77
C MET A 20 -4.14 2.64 -0.42
N TYR A 21 -3.67 3.41 0.55
CA TYR A 21 -3.45 2.89 1.90
C TYR A 21 -4.77 2.48 2.55
N GLU A 22 -5.82 3.27 2.42
CA GLU A 22 -7.14 2.90 2.93
C GLU A 22 -7.68 1.63 2.30
N GLU A 23 -7.51 1.47 1.00
CA GLU A 23 -8.00 0.31 0.25
C GLU A 23 -7.24 -0.98 0.62
N LEU A 24 -5.92 -0.90 0.79
CA LEU A 24 -5.07 -2.08 1.00
C LEU A 24 -4.85 -2.44 2.48
N THR A 25 -5.10 -1.53 3.39
CA THR A 25 -4.90 -1.76 4.83
C THR A 25 -5.70 -2.95 5.38
N PRO A 26 -6.97 -3.17 5.01
CA PRO A 26 -7.72 -4.31 5.54
C PRO A 26 -7.07 -5.66 5.25
N GLN A 27 -6.45 -5.84 4.10
CA GLN A 27 -5.71 -7.07 3.77
C GLN A 27 -4.51 -7.27 4.67
N LEU A 28 -3.76 -6.20 4.93
CA LEU A 28 -2.60 -6.25 5.82
C LEU A 28 -3.02 -6.63 7.24
N VAL A 29 -4.07 -6.00 7.75
CA VAL A 29 -4.61 -6.30 9.09
C VAL A 29 -4.99 -7.77 9.19
N LYS A 30 -5.65 -8.30 8.17
CA LYS A 30 -6.04 -9.72 8.14
C LYS A 30 -4.82 -10.64 8.18
N LEU A 31 -3.81 -10.36 7.37
CA LEU A 31 -2.58 -11.17 7.32
C LEU A 31 -1.82 -11.14 8.64
N ILE A 32 -1.72 -9.97 9.26
CA ILE A 32 -1.06 -9.82 10.56
C ILE A 32 -1.82 -10.62 11.63
N ASP A 33 -3.14 -10.50 11.63
CA ASP A 33 -3.99 -11.20 12.59
C ASP A 33 -3.87 -12.73 12.46
N GLU A 34 -3.92 -13.24 11.24
CA GLU A 34 -3.72 -14.65 10.95
C GLU A 34 -2.34 -15.14 11.43
N THR A 35 -1.31 -14.34 11.23
CA THR A 35 0.05 -14.68 11.68
C THR A 35 0.13 -14.72 13.19
N LYS A 36 -0.46 -13.77 13.90
CA LYS A 36 -0.47 -13.72 15.36
C LYS A 36 -1.16 -14.93 15.98
N HIS A 37 -2.16 -15.48 15.32
CA HIS A 37 -2.93 -16.61 15.81
C HIS A 37 -2.43 -17.96 15.28
N ASN A 38 -1.34 -17.98 14.51
CA ASN A 38 -0.76 -19.22 13.98
C ASN A 38 0.07 -19.93 15.03
N GLU A 39 -0.48 -20.97 15.62
CA GLU A 39 0.17 -21.76 16.68
C GLU A 39 1.39 -22.55 16.23
N ASN A 40 1.58 -22.72 14.92
CA ASN A 40 2.71 -23.43 14.35
C ASN A 40 3.98 -22.58 14.26
N LEU A 41 3.87 -21.30 14.55
CA LEU A 41 4.99 -20.35 14.48
C LEU A 41 5.45 -19.95 15.88
N THR A 42 6.76 -19.83 16.06
CA THR A 42 7.34 -19.23 17.27
C THR A 42 7.13 -17.73 17.25
N GLU A 43 7.31 -17.06 18.40
CA GLU A 43 7.21 -15.59 18.45
C GLU A 43 8.19 -14.91 17.50
N ALA A 44 9.42 -15.42 17.39
CA ALA A 44 10.40 -14.90 16.45
C ALA A 44 9.95 -15.05 15.00
N GLN A 45 9.39 -16.23 14.66
CA GLN A 45 8.85 -16.48 13.33
C GLN A 45 7.66 -15.57 13.00
N LYS A 46 6.78 -15.34 13.98
CA LYS A 46 5.65 -14.41 13.83
C LYS A 46 6.13 -13.00 13.53
N GLN A 47 7.15 -12.52 14.22
CA GLN A 47 7.72 -11.19 13.96
C GLN A 47 8.31 -11.10 12.56
N ASP A 48 9.03 -12.12 12.12
CA ASP A 48 9.60 -12.16 10.76
C ASP A 48 8.49 -12.13 9.69
N GLU A 49 7.44 -12.94 9.88
CA GLU A 49 6.30 -12.97 8.96
C GLU A 49 5.57 -11.63 8.90
N ILE A 50 5.35 -10.99 10.05
CA ILE A 50 4.70 -9.68 10.11
C ILE A 50 5.54 -8.64 9.36
N THR A 51 6.87 -8.67 9.56
CA THR A 51 7.78 -7.77 8.85
C THR A 51 7.69 -7.96 7.34
N LEU A 52 7.65 -9.21 6.86
CA LEU A 52 7.49 -9.51 5.45
C LEU A 52 6.15 -9.03 4.90
N HIS A 53 5.06 -9.21 5.65
CA HIS A 53 3.75 -8.70 5.27
C HIS A 53 3.75 -7.17 5.15
N MET A 54 4.41 -6.48 6.08
CA MET A 54 4.51 -5.01 6.04
C MET A 54 5.33 -4.54 4.85
N MET A 55 6.42 -5.23 4.51
CA MET A 55 7.22 -4.91 3.33
C MET A 55 6.43 -5.12 2.04
N GLY A 56 5.70 -6.24 1.94
CA GLY A 56 4.84 -6.53 0.80
C GLY A 56 3.72 -5.50 0.64
N TYR A 57 3.13 -5.09 1.74
CA TYR A 57 2.09 -4.05 1.79
C TYR A 57 2.63 -2.71 1.29
N THR A 58 3.79 -2.29 1.78
CA THR A 58 4.42 -1.03 1.35
C THR A 58 4.72 -1.05 -0.14
N LYS A 59 5.25 -2.17 -0.64
CA LYS A 59 5.53 -2.35 -2.06
C LYS A 59 4.25 -2.28 -2.90
N ALA A 60 3.20 -2.98 -2.47
CA ALA A 60 1.92 -2.98 -3.18
C ALA A 60 1.30 -1.58 -3.22
N CYS A 61 1.30 -0.86 -2.09
CA CYS A 61 0.82 0.51 -2.04
C CYS A 61 1.61 1.42 -2.98
N THR A 62 2.94 1.32 -2.95
CA THR A 62 3.81 2.13 -3.81
C THR A 62 3.52 1.86 -5.28
N ASN A 63 3.40 0.60 -5.67
CA ASN A 63 3.11 0.23 -7.06
C ASN A 63 1.74 0.77 -7.50
N GLU A 64 0.72 0.63 -6.67
CA GLU A 64 -0.62 1.12 -7.00
C GLU A 64 -0.67 2.64 -7.07
N ILE A 65 0.04 3.34 -6.19
CA ILE A 65 0.14 4.81 -6.25
C ILE A 65 0.75 5.25 -7.57
N ILE A 66 1.84 4.60 -8.00
CA ILE A 66 2.51 4.90 -9.27
C ILE A 66 1.55 4.67 -10.44
N ILE A 67 0.87 3.52 -10.46
CA ILE A 67 -0.07 3.16 -11.52
C ILE A 67 -1.21 4.17 -11.60
N GLU A 68 -1.83 4.50 -10.47
CA GLU A 68 -2.95 5.44 -10.42
C GLU A 68 -2.53 6.86 -10.82
N VAL A 69 -1.39 7.34 -10.33
CA VAL A 69 -0.89 8.68 -10.67
C VAL A 69 -0.54 8.76 -12.15
N LEU A 70 0.20 7.80 -12.68
CA LEU A 70 0.55 7.77 -14.10
C LEU A 70 -0.68 7.56 -14.98
N GLY A 71 -1.61 6.71 -14.54
CA GLY A 71 -2.88 6.50 -15.24
C GLY A 71 -3.65 7.79 -15.40
N GLU A 72 -3.75 8.57 -14.34
CA GLU A 72 -4.42 9.88 -14.34
C GLU A 72 -3.72 10.87 -15.28
N ILE A 73 -2.39 10.97 -15.19
CA ILE A 73 -1.60 11.90 -15.99
C ILE A 73 -1.63 11.54 -17.49
N LEU A 74 -1.53 10.23 -17.80
CA LEU A 74 -1.47 9.74 -19.18
C LEU A 74 -2.85 9.42 -19.78
N GLY A 75 -3.90 9.54 -18.99
CA GLY A 75 -5.26 9.23 -19.43
C GLY A 75 -5.48 7.74 -19.71
N LEU A 76 -4.83 6.87 -18.96
CA LEU A 76 -5.01 5.42 -19.08
C LEU A 76 -6.23 4.96 -18.31
N GLU A 77 -6.90 3.93 -18.84
CA GLU A 77 -8.06 3.31 -18.18
C GLU A 77 -7.71 2.00 -17.46
#